data_bb4dd744d6a2629d3723fb244e80e639
#
_entry.id   bb4dd744d6a2629d3723fb244e80e639
#
_cell.length_a   1.000
_cell.length_b   1.000
_cell.length_c   1.000
_cell.angle_alpha   90.00
_cell.angle_beta   90.00
_cell.angle_gamma   90.00
#
_symmetry.space_group_name_H-M   'P 1'
#
loop_
_entity.id
_entity.type
_entity.pdbx_description
1 polymer ?
#
loop_
_entity_poly.entity_id
_entity_poly.type
_entity_poly.pdbx_seq_one_letter_code
_entity_poly.pdbx_strand_id
1 'polypeptide(L)'
;MRAFQHNKVFRGTFGKVWVDGERLSNVKSFEAKAALDYEDMSVNGDFGTKKRYMGYSISGTMTLHKFDSFILRKYQRGVMTGELPDMTIVVALDDPTAYGAERVQLRDVTLDEITLSKFENKALTEEEVPFTAGSYEFLDLIE
;
A
#
# COMPACT_ATOMS: atom_id res chain seq x y z
N MET A 1 -18.53 -18.00 -6.85
CA MET A 1 -17.77 -16.87 -7.44
C MET A 1 -18.54 -16.27 -8.60
N ARG A 2 -18.49 -14.98 -8.75
CA ARG A 2 -19.17 -14.25 -9.84
C ARG A 2 -18.47 -14.57 -11.18
N ALA A 3 -19.25 -14.66 -12.27
CA ALA A 3 -18.69 -14.87 -13.60
C ALA A 3 -17.86 -13.66 -14.05
N PHE A 4 -16.72 -13.92 -14.68
CA PHE A 4 -15.83 -12.87 -15.15
C PHE A 4 -16.45 -12.06 -16.29
N GLN A 5 -16.41 -10.74 -16.16
CA GLN A 5 -16.78 -9.80 -17.20
C GLN A 5 -15.68 -8.74 -17.34
N HIS A 6 -15.09 -8.65 -18.54
CA HIS A 6 -13.94 -7.77 -18.76
C HIS A 6 -14.24 -6.29 -18.52
N ASN A 7 -15.48 -5.86 -18.77
CA ASN A 7 -15.89 -4.46 -18.59
C ASN A 7 -16.19 -4.09 -17.12
N LYS A 8 -16.02 -5.02 -16.20
CA LYS A 8 -16.15 -4.80 -14.74
C LYS A 8 -14.82 -4.78 -14.01
N VAL A 9 -13.71 -4.90 -14.73
CA VAL A 9 -12.38 -4.80 -14.14
C VAL A 9 -12.11 -3.35 -13.75
N PHE A 10 -11.54 -3.17 -12.56
CA PHE A 10 -11.23 -1.84 -12.04
C PHE A 10 -10.15 -1.15 -12.87
N ARG A 11 -10.37 0.13 -13.15
CA ARG A 11 -9.41 0.97 -13.85
C ARG A 11 -8.63 1.80 -12.82
N GLY A 12 -7.30 1.87 -12.97
CA GLY A 12 -6.43 2.59 -12.05
C GLY A 12 -6.73 4.09 -11.92
N THR A 13 -7.38 4.68 -12.93
CA THR A 13 -7.80 6.08 -12.89
C THR A 13 -8.72 6.39 -11.69
N PHE A 14 -9.44 5.41 -11.19
CA PHE A 14 -10.35 5.56 -10.06
C PHE A 14 -9.73 5.13 -8.72
N GLY A 15 -8.44 4.87 -8.69
CA GLY A 15 -7.70 4.66 -7.46
C GLY A 15 -7.47 5.98 -6.72
N LYS A 16 -7.69 5.98 -5.41
CA LYS A 16 -7.51 7.16 -4.57
C LYS A 16 -6.74 6.80 -3.32
N VAL A 17 -5.83 7.68 -2.89
CA VAL A 17 -5.00 7.47 -1.71
C VAL A 17 -5.09 8.69 -0.80
N TRP A 18 -5.31 8.44 0.49
CA TRP A 18 -5.26 9.47 1.54
C TRP A 18 -4.16 9.10 2.54
N VAL A 19 -3.36 10.08 2.91
CA VAL A 19 -2.35 9.94 3.96
C VAL A 19 -2.73 10.88 5.09
N ASP A 20 -2.98 10.34 6.27
CA ASP A 20 -3.43 11.09 7.45
C ASP A 20 -4.63 12.01 7.16
N GLY A 21 -5.57 11.53 6.34
CA GLY A 21 -6.76 12.28 5.97
C GLY A 21 -6.60 13.25 4.80
N GLU A 22 -5.38 13.46 4.30
CA GLU A 22 -5.12 14.31 3.15
C GLU A 22 -5.03 13.49 1.87
N ARG A 23 -5.81 13.85 0.87
CA ARG A 23 -5.79 13.16 -0.41
C ARG A 23 -4.55 13.52 -1.21
N LEU A 24 -3.84 12.50 -1.69
CA LEU A 24 -2.73 12.68 -2.61
C LEU A 24 -3.25 12.61 -4.05
N SER A 25 -3.24 13.75 -4.73
CA SER A 25 -3.73 13.83 -6.12
C SER A 25 -2.68 13.45 -7.16
N ASN A 26 -1.43 13.30 -6.74
CA ASN A 26 -0.29 13.05 -7.61
C ASN A 26 0.19 11.59 -7.61
N VAL A 27 -0.66 10.67 -7.16
CA VAL A 27 -0.30 9.24 -7.12
C VAL A 27 -0.33 8.67 -8.53
N LYS A 28 0.80 8.14 -8.99
CA LYS A 28 0.89 7.40 -10.25
C LYS A 28 0.50 5.95 -10.07
N SER A 29 1.01 5.31 -9.01
CA SER A 29 0.73 3.91 -8.71
C SER A 29 0.79 3.66 -7.21
N PHE A 30 0.07 2.65 -6.76
CA PHE A 30 0.06 2.22 -5.37
C PHE A 30 -0.05 0.71 -5.31
N GLU A 31 0.76 0.09 -4.46
CA GLU A 31 0.70 -1.34 -4.22
C GLU A 31 0.96 -1.62 -2.75
N ALA A 32 0.15 -2.45 -2.14
CA ALA A 32 0.35 -2.92 -0.78
C ALA A 32 0.05 -4.41 -0.72
N LYS A 33 0.89 -5.16 -0.04
CA LYS A 33 0.78 -6.61 0.09
C LYS A 33 0.95 -7.03 1.53
N ALA A 34 0.17 -8.03 1.94
CA ALA A 34 0.39 -8.73 3.20
C ALA A 34 1.08 -10.05 2.88
N ALA A 35 2.31 -10.21 3.35
CA ALA A 35 3.03 -11.46 3.26
C ALA A 35 2.62 -12.35 4.44
N LEU A 36 2.17 -13.55 4.15
CA LEU A 36 1.72 -14.49 5.17
C LEU A 36 2.89 -15.40 5.56
N ASP A 37 3.15 -15.48 6.86
CA ASP A 37 4.22 -16.29 7.40
C ASP A 37 3.70 -17.67 7.80
N TYR A 38 4.37 -18.71 7.34
CA TYR A 38 4.02 -20.10 7.64
C TYR A 38 5.21 -20.84 8.22
N GLU A 39 4.91 -21.78 9.09
CA GLU A 39 5.89 -22.75 9.56
C GLU A 39 5.50 -24.13 9.06
N ASP A 40 6.46 -24.88 8.54
CA ASP A 40 6.23 -26.23 8.04
C ASP A 40 6.02 -27.18 9.21
N MET A 41 5.03 -28.06 9.07
CA MET A 41 4.80 -29.14 10.04
C MET A 41 4.63 -30.47 9.34
N SER A 42 5.21 -31.50 9.95
CA SER A 42 5.10 -32.87 9.49
C SER A 42 4.28 -33.68 10.50
N VAL A 43 3.43 -34.54 10.01
CA VAL A 43 2.63 -35.44 10.83
C VAL A 43 3.09 -36.89 10.60
N ASN A 44 3.26 -37.66 11.66
CA ASN A 44 3.63 -39.06 11.57
C ASN A 44 2.63 -39.85 10.73
N GLY A 45 3.13 -40.63 9.77
CA GLY A 45 2.30 -41.42 8.87
C GLY A 45 1.82 -40.69 7.63
N ASP A 46 2.19 -39.42 7.46
CA ASP A 46 1.88 -38.63 6.27
C ASP A 46 3.18 -38.19 5.60
N PHE A 47 3.27 -38.40 4.29
CA PHE A 47 4.41 -37.96 3.48
C PHE A 47 4.35 -36.47 3.13
N GLY A 48 3.16 -35.85 3.21
CA GLY A 48 2.96 -34.46 2.87
C GLY A 48 3.37 -33.51 3.99
N THR A 49 3.98 -32.39 3.64
CA THR A 49 4.28 -31.30 4.56
C THR A 49 3.12 -30.32 4.54
N LYS A 50 2.65 -29.93 5.73
CA LYS A 50 1.59 -28.94 5.90
C LYS A 50 2.16 -27.68 6.52
N LYS A 51 1.50 -26.55 6.28
CA LYS A 51 1.94 -25.25 6.78
C LYS A 51 1.01 -24.75 7.87
N ARG A 52 1.61 -24.28 8.96
CA ARG A 52 0.89 -23.61 10.05
C ARG A 52 1.07 -22.11 9.91
N TYR A 53 -0.02 -21.36 9.88
CA TYR A 53 0.00 -19.91 9.80
C TYR A 53 0.58 -19.30 11.09
N MET A 54 1.57 -18.43 10.97
CA MET A 54 2.27 -17.82 12.10
C MET A 54 2.07 -16.32 12.22
N GLY A 55 1.57 -15.67 11.20
CA GLY A 55 1.37 -14.22 11.21
C GLY A 55 1.51 -13.60 9.82
N TYR A 56 1.53 -12.26 9.78
CA TYR A 56 1.66 -11.54 8.52
C TYR A 56 2.52 -10.27 8.70
N SER A 57 3.05 -9.80 7.59
CA SER A 57 3.72 -8.51 7.51
C SER A 57 3.22 -7.77 6.28
N ILE A 58 3.04 -6.46 6.41
CA ILE A 58 2.49 -5.65 5.33
C ILE A 58 3.59 -4.73 4.80
N SER A 59 3.78 -4.75 3.49
CA SER A 59 4.70 -3.86 2.80
C SER A 59 4.08 -3.36 1.52
N GLY A 60 4.58 -2.25 1.03
CA GLY A 60 4.08 -1.68 -0.22
C GLY A 60 4.96 -0.57 -0.73
N THR A 61 4.61 -0.09 -1.91
CA THR A 61 5.28 1.02 -2.57
C THR A 61 4.26 1.93 -3.22
N MET A 62 4.46 3.22 -3.05
CA MET A 62 3.64 4.26 -3.62
C MET A 62 4.54 5.11 -4.51
N THR A 63 4.16 5.30 -5.78
CA THR A 63 4.88 6.16 -6.72
C THR A 63 4.09 7.42 -6.95
N LEU A 64 4.71 8.56 -6.69
CA LEU A 64 4.11 9.89 -6.81
C LEU A 64 4.79 10.69 -7.90
N HIS A 65 4.01 11.48 -8.64
CA HIS A 65 4.59 12.53 -9.47
C HIS A 65 5.08 13.66 -8.57
N LYS A 66 6.34 14.05 -8.71
CA LYS A 66 6.95 15.07 -7.85
C LYS A 66 6.48 16.46 -8.26
N PHE A 67 5.68 17.10 -7.40
CA PHE A 67 5.29 18.50 -7.59
C PHE A 67 5.41 19.34 -6.31
N ASP A 68 5.59 18.69 -5.17
CA ASP A 68 5.82 19.36 -3.89
C ASP A 68 6.69 18.50 -2.97
N SER A 69 6.92 18.94 -1.77
CA SER A 69 7.75 18.26 -0.78
C SER A 69 6.93 17.68 0.38
N PHE A 70 5.73 17.20 0.11
CA PHE A 70 4.82 16.69 1.14
C PHE A 70 5.44 15.59 2.00
N ILE A 71 6.02 14.56 1.37
CA ILE A 71 6.65 13.44 2.09
C ILE A 71 7.87 13.92 2.89
N LEU A 72 8.71 14.74 2.28
CA LEU A 72 9.89 15.27 2.96
C LEU A 72 9.51 16.13 4.17
N ARG A 73 8.49 16.98 4.05
CA ARG A 73 8.01 17.79 5.17
C ARG A 73 7.49 16.94 6.32
N LYS A 74 6.78 15.84 6.01
CA LYS A 74 6.25 14.93 7.04
C LYS A 74 7.34 14.21 7.81
N TYR A 75 8.42 13.81 7.13
CA TYR A 75 9.41 12.90 7.70
C TYR A 75 10.72 13.55 8.11
N GLN A 76 11.08 14.69 7.52
CA GLN A 76 12.38 15.30 7.72
C GLN A 76 12.73 15.53 9.21
N ARG A 77 11.79 16.11 9.97
CA ARG A 77 12.02 16.40 11.38
C ARG A 77 12.24 15.12 12.19
N GLY A 78 11.45 14.08 11.92
CA GLY A 78 11.55 12.82 12.62
C GLY A 78 12.86 12.09 12.36
N VAL A 79 13.35 12.13 11.12
CA VAL A 79 14.64 11.54 10.75
C VAL A 79 15.77 12.17 11.55
N MET A 80 15.73 13.49 11.75
CA MET A 80 16.78 14.21 12.49
C MET A 80 16.67 14.06 13.99
N THR A 81 15.47 13.93 14.56
CA THR A 81 15.24 13.83 15.99
C THR A 81 15.14 12.39 16.52
N GLY A 82 14.94 11.41 15.63
CA GLY A 82 14.74 10.01 16.00
C GLY A 82 13.29 9.64 16.32
N GLU A 83 12.37 10.58 16.26
CA GLU A 83 10.94 10.34 16.50
C GLU A 83 10.15 10.43 15.19
N LEU A 84 10.01 9.31 14.49
CA LEU A 84 9.23 9.25 13.26
C LEU A 84 7.73 9.23 13.56
N PRO A 85 6.91 9.99 12.79
CA PRO A 85 5.46 9.97 12.99
C PRO A 85 4.87 8.66 12.51
N ASP A 86 3.82 8.18 13.21
CA ASP A 86 2.98 7.11 12.72
C ASP A 86 2.02 7.67 11.69
N MET A 87 1.85 6.96 10.59
CA MET A 87 0.99 7.38 9.50
C MET A 87 -0.13 6.38 9.29
N THR A 88 -1.26 6.89 8.81
CA THR A 88 -2.39 6.07 8.38
C THR A 88 -2.62 6.33 6.90
N ILE A 89 -2.71 5.27 6.10
CA ILE A 89 -2.99 5.35 4.67
C ILE A 89 -4.32 4.67 4.40
N VAL A 90 -5.20 5.36 3.67
CA VAL A 90 -6.46 4.81 3.19
C VAL A 90 -6.39 4.78 1.67
N VAL A 91 -6.69 3.62 1.09
CA VAL A 91 -6.69 3.42 -0.37
C VAL A 91 -8.08 2.99 -0.79
N ALA A 92 -8.61 3.60 -1.83
CA ALA A 92 -9.91 3.26 -2.37
C ALA A 92 -9.82 2.96 -3.87
N LEU A 93 -10.54 1.92 -4.29
CA LEU A 93 -10.83 1.62 -5.68
C LEU A 93 -12.35 1.72 -5.85
N ASP A 94 -12.80 2.75 -6.53
CA ASP A 94 -14.23 3.05 -6.69
C ASP A 94 -14.53 3.41 -8.14
N ASP A 95 -14.44 2.41 -9.02
CA ASP A 95 -14.79 2.59 -10.44
C ASP A 95 -16.32 2.48 -10.59
N PRO A 96 -16.99 3.52 -11.10
CA PRO A 96 -18.45 3.52 -11.20
C PRO A 96 -19.02 2.44 -12.14
N THR A 97 -18.20 1.87 -13.03
CA THR A 97 -18.62 0.77 -13.91
C THR A 97 -18.41 -0.61 -13.31
N ALA A 98 -17.70 -0.73 -12.18
CA ALA A 98 -17.45 -1.99 -11.51
C ALA A 98 -18.59 -2.37 -10.55
N TYR A 99 -18.49 -3.54 -9.92
CA TYR A 99 -19.53 -4.07 -9.04
C TYR A 99 -19.61 -3.40 -7.67
N GLY A 100 -18.70 -2.55 -7.32
CA GLY A 100 -18.70 -1.89 -6.02
C GLY A 100 -17.38 -1.18 -5.78
N ALA A 101 -17.12 -0.84 -4.53
CA ALA A 101 -15.91 -0.17 -4.11
C ALA A 101 -15.12 -1.04 -3.13
N GLU A 102 -13.79 -0.91 -3.16
CA GLU A 102 -12.91 -1.54 -2.20
C GLU A 102 -12.12 -0.45 -1.50
N ARG A 103 -12.13 -0.49 -0.17
CA ARG A 103 -11.35 0.43 0.66
C ARG A 103 -10.55 -0.35 1.69
N VAL A 104 -9.28 -0.01 1.81
CA VAL A 104 -8.41 -0.58 2.84
C VAL A 104 -7.74 0.55 3.62
N GLN A 105 -7.70 0.39 4.93
CA GLN A 105 -6.98 1.29 5.81
C GLN A 105 -5.73 0.59 6.34
N LEU A 106 -4.58 1.21 6.14
CA LEU A 106 -3.30 0.72 6.67
C LEU A 106 -2.91 1.60 7.85
N ARG A 107 -2.63 0.95 8.99
CA ARG A 107 -2.27 1.62 10.25
C ARG A 107 -0.82 1.37 10.61
N ASP A 108 -0.27 2.28 11.42
CA ASP A 108 1.12 2.19 11.88
C ASP A 108 2.09 2.06 10.70
N VAL A 109 1.90 2.95 9.71
CA VAL A 109 2.71 2.96 8.50
C VAL A 109 4.00 3.71 8.77
N THR A 110 5.11 3.05 8.44
CA THR A 110 6.45 3.67 8.47
C THR A 110 7.04 3.62 7.08
N LEU A 111 7.69 4.70 6.67
CA LEU A 111 8.37 4.75 5.39
C LEU A 111 9.74 4.09 5.52
N ASP A 112 10.05 3.17 4.62
CA ASP A 112 11.34 2.47 4.62
C ASP A 112 12.45 3.35 4.06
N GLU A 113 12.12 4.18 3.08
CA GLU A 113 13.06 5.09 2.43
C GLU A 113 12.35 6.38 2.06
N ILE A 114 13.09 7.48 2.05
CA ILE A 114 12.62 8.76 1.50
C ILE A 114 13.58 9.21 0.40
N THR A 115 13.03 9.70 -0.70
CA THR A 115 13.83 10.22 -1.81
C THR A 115 14.22 11.66 -1.50
N LEU A 116 15.52 11.91 -1.32
CA LEU A 116 16.00 13.25 -1.01
C LEU A 116 16.05 14.15 -2.24
N SER A 117 16.52 13.59 -3.35
CA SER A 117 16.55 14.29 -4.63
C SER A 117 16.68 13.31 -5.78
N LYS A 118 15.88 13.50 -6.81
CA LYS A 118 15.90 12.67 -8.01
C LYS A 118 15.41 13.48 -9.19
N PHE A 119 16.17 13.48 -10.27
CA PHE A 119 15.73 14.09 -11.52
C PHE A 119 16.42 13.42 -12.72
N GLU A 120 15.76 13.50 -13.85
CA GLU A 120 16.28 13.01 -15.13
C GLU A 120 15.93 14.03 -16.20
N ASN A 121 16.90 14.37 -17.05
CA ASN A 121 16.69 15.36 -18.11
C ASN A 121 15.62 14.89 -19.11
N LYS A 122 14.69 15.78 -19.43
CA LYS A 122 13.54 15.52 -20.33
C LYS A 122 12.57 14.43 -19.85
N ALA A 123 12.56 14.13 -18.55
CA ALA A 123 11.62 13.18 -17.96
C ALA A 123 10.84 13.85 -16.83
N LEU A 124 9.62 13.38 -16.60
CA LEU A 124 8.82 13.80 -15.45
C LEU A 124 9.41 13.19 -14.19
N THR A 125 9.57 13.99 -13.16
CA THR A 125 10.16 13.53 -11.90
C THR A 125 9.14 12.73 -11.10
N GLU A 126 9.53 11.53 -10.69
CA GLU A 126 8.71 10.64 -9.87
C GLU A 126 9.41 10.38 -8.54
N GLU A 127 8.62 10.12 -7.51
CA GLU A 127 9.10 9.80 -6.17
C GLU A 127 8.53 8.45 -5.76
N GLU A 128 9.41 7.49 -5.45
CA GLU A 128 9.01 6.19 -4.93
C GLU A 128 9.08 6.21 -3.42
N VAL A 129 8.01 5.76 -2.78
CA VAL A 129 7.88 5.74 -1.33
C VAL A 129 7.57 4.31 -0.89
N PRO A 130 8.60 3.49 -0.60
CA PRO A 130 8.37 2.18 -0.01
C PRO A 130 7.99 2.32 1.46
N PHE A 131 7.06 1.50 1.92
CA PHE A 131 6.56 1.58 3.29
C PHE A 131 6.26 0.19 3.86
N THR A 132 6.16 0.14 5.18
CA THR A 132 5.73 -1.03 5.95
C THR A 132 4.61 -0.60 6.87
N ALA A 133 3.55 -1.40 6.97
CA ALA A 133 2.42 -1.13 7.84
C ALA A 133 2.31 -2.17 8.95
N GLY A 134 1.80 -1.76 10.11
CA GLY A 134 1.62 -2.64 11.25
C GLY A 134 0.34 -3.46 11.21
N SER A 135 -0.73 -2.88 10.68
CA SER A 135 -2.04 -3.55 10.59
C SER A 135 -2.85 -2.99 9.44
N TYR A 136 -3.90 -3.70 9.08
CA TYR A 136 -4.83 -3.25 8.05
C TYR A 136 -6.27 -3.59 8.43
N GLU A 137 -7.20 -2.88 7.80
CA GLU A 137 -8.63 -3.12 7.96
C GLU A 137 -9.32 -2.81 6.63
N PHE A 138 -10.16 -3.72 6.17
CA PHE A 138 -11.01 -3.44 5.02
C PHE A 138 -12.23 -2.67 5.49
N LEU A 139 -12.38 -1.45 4.98
CA LEU A 139 -13.55 -0.62 5.25
C LEU A 139 -14.72 -1.01 4.34
N ASP A 140 -14.43 -1.33 3.10
CA ASP A 140 -15.39 -1.82 2.11
C ASP A 140 -14.75 -2.92 1.27
N LEU A 141 -15.50 -3.96 0.94
CA LEU A 141 -15.10 -5.03 0.03
C LEU A 141 -16.11 -5.17 -1.10
N ILE A 142 -15.65 -5.60 -2.26
CA ILE A 142 -16.48 -5.89 -3.42
C ILE A 142 -17.15 -7.25 -3.19
N GLU A 143 -18.45 -7.28 -3.23
CA GLU A 143 -19.23 -8.51 -3.07
C GLU A 143 -19.45 -9.25 -4.39
#